data_2d79174c889b59f1220f23f50d1f90bb
#
_entry.id   2d79174c889b59f1220f23f50d1f90bb
#
_cell.length_a   1.000
_cell.length_b   1.000
_cell.length_c   1.000
_cell.angle_alpha   90.00
_cell.angle_beta   90.00
_cell.angle_gamma   90.00
#
_symmetry.space_group_name_H-M   'P 1'
#
loop_
_entity.id
_entity.type
_entity.pdbx_description
1 polymer ?
#
loop_
_entity_poly.entity_id
_entity_poly.type
_entity_poly.pdbx_seq_one_letter_code
_entity_poly.pdbx_strand_id
1 'polypeptide(L)'
;HNESGNIHVHIVINSLRKYDVPQEPYMEFDCESKAGYKHHLSTAYLAHLKQDVMDMCQKEGLHQVDLLSPAERKITEKEYWAQRRGQEKLDKLNQKMLEDGIIPKETRYQTEKQFLRDAIDDAASTAKSPEDFAKILDKKYHIIFKISRNRYSYLHPGRKKYITGRNLGTRYE
;
A
#
# COMPACT_ATOMS: atom_id res chain seq x y z
N HIS A 1 -7.16 -20.55 -8.63
CA HIS A 1 -6.50 -19.68 -9.62
C HIS A 1 -4.98 -19.81 -9.51
N ASN A 2 -4.37 -20.61 -10.40
CA ASN A 2 -2.92 -20.89 -10.38
C ASN A 2 -2.14 -20.19 -11.50
N GLU A 3 -2.82 -19.41 -12.36
CA GLU A 3 -2.21 -18.80 -13.54
C GLU A 3 -1.18 -17.71 -13.21
N SER A 4 -1.28 -17.10 -12.01
CA SER A 4 -0.32 -16.08 -11.54
C SER A 4 0.81 -16.64 -10.68
N GLY A 5 0.84 -17.96 -10.39
CA GLY A 5 1.77 -18.58 -9.45
C GLY A 5 1.48 -18.25 -7.96
N ASN A 6 0.45 -17.47 -7.68
CA ASN A 6 0.06 -17.11 -6.32
C ASN A 6 -1.17 -17.90 -5.89
N ILE A 7 -1.08 -18.55 -4.73
CA ILE A 7 -2.22 -19.17 -4.07
C ILE A 7 -3.04 -18.07 -3.40
N HIS A 8 -4.34 -18.01 -3.69
CA HIS A 8 -5.25 -17.10 -3.02
C HIS A 8 -6.60 -17.75 -2.76
N VAL A 9 -7.26 -17.30 -1.71
CA VAL A 9 -8.53 -17.85 -1.24
C VAL A 9 -9.56 -16.73 -1.16
N HIS A 10 -10.79 -17.03 -1.61
CA HIS A 10 -11.94 -16.16 -1.44
C HIS A 10 -12.83 -16.72 -0.34
N ILE A 11 -13.07 -15.96 0.72
CA ILE A 11 -13.94 -16.34 1.84
C ILE A 11 -15.25 -15.58 1.69
N VAL A 12 -16.36 -16.32 1.60
CA VAL A 12 -17.72 -15.75 1.59
C VAL A 12 -18.39 -16.02 2.92
N ILE A 13 -18.80 -14.96 3.58
CA ILE A 13 -19.45 -15.03 4.91
C ILE A 13 -20.90 -14.60 4.76
N ASN A 14 -21.84 -15.41 5.30
CA ASN A 14 -23.24 -15.05 5.34
C ASN A 14 -23.49 -13.78 6.16
N SER A 15 -24.42 -12.96 5.71
CA SER A 15 -24.77 -11.72 6.41
C SER A 15 -25.45 -11.97 7.77
N LEU A 16 -26.11 -13.10 7.93
CA LEU A 16 -26.76 -13.51 9.18
C LEU A 16 -26.12 -14.77 9.74
N ARG A 17 -25.96 -14.79 11.06
CA ARG A 17 -25.50 -15.97 11.79
C ARG A 17 -26.60 -17.03 11.80
N LYS A 18 -26.24 -18.25 11.43
CA LYS A 18 -27.21 -19.37 11.35
C LYS A 18 -27.43 -20.07 12.70
N TYR A 19 -26.41 -20.12 13.54
CA TYR A 19 -26.43 -20.81 14.84
C TYR A 19 -25.86 -19.90 15.93
N ASP A 20 -26.24 -20.11 17.18
CA ASP A 20 -25.56 -19.54 18.34
C ASP A 20 -24.13 -20.09 18.42
N VAL A 21 -23.20 -19.24 18.78
CA VAL A 21 -21.80 -19.60 19.02
C VAL A 21 -21.35 -19.01 20.36
N PRO A 22 -20.25 -19.50 20.95
CA PRO A 22 -19.64 -18.85 22.10
C PRO A 22 -19.29 -17.39 21.82
N GLN A 23 -19.35 -16.55 22.85
CA GLN A 23 -18.85 -15.17 22.77
C GLN A 23 -17.34 -15.18 22.68
N GLU A 24 -16.80 -14.57 21.65
CA GLU A 24 -15.36 -14.49 21.40
C GLU A 24 -14.83 -13.08 21.69
N PRO A 25 -13.54 -12.92 22.05
CA PRO A 25 -12.94 -11.63 22.43
C PRO A 25 -13.01 -10.54 21.34
N TYR A 26 -13.10 -10.92 20.06
CA TYR A 26 -13.24 -10.00 18.95
C TYR A 26 -14.67 -9.53 18.67
N MET A 27 -15.67 -10.09 19.38
CA MET A 27 -17.07 -9.67 19.28
C MET A 27 -17.29 -8.44 20.16
N GLU A 28 -17.79 -7.36 19.55
CA GLU A 28 -18.01 -6.08 20.24
C GLU A 28 -19.34 -6.07 21.01
N PHE A 29 -20.32 -6.86 20.54
CA PHE A 29 -21.67 -6.90 21.11
C PHE A 29 -22.11 -8.33 21.43
N ASP A 30 -22.84 -8.51 22.53
CA ASP A 30 -23.35 -9.81 22.97
C ASP A 30 -24.25 -10.50 21.93
N CYS A 31 -24.99 -9.72 21.14
CA CYS A 31 -25.84 -10.23 20.08
C CYS A 31 -25.07 -10.84 18.91
N GLU A 32 -23.79 -10.54 18.76
CA GLU A 32 -22.98 -11.08 17.66
C GLU A 32 -22.77 -12.60 17.76
N SER A 33 -22.94 -13.17 18.97
CA SER A 33 -22.87 -14.60 19.20
C SER A 33 -24.19 -15.35 18.87
N LYS A 34 -25.29 -14.63 18.60
CA LYS A 34 -26.64 -15.20 18.48
C LYS A 34 -27.10 -15.43 17.05
N ALA A 35 -27.83 -16.50 16.83
CA ALA A 35 -28.50 -16.79 15.57
C ALA A 35 -29.46 -15.68 15.17
N GLY A 36 -29.58 -15.42 13.86
CA GLY A 36 -30.47 -14.40 13.32
C GLY A 36 -29.89 -12.97 13.35
N TYR A 37 -28.80 -12.73 14.06
CA TYR A 37 -28.12 -11.43 14.07
C TYR A 37 -27.12 -11.28 12.93
N LYS A 38 -26.97 -10.04 12.49
CA LYS A 38 -26.07 -9.70 11.39
C LYS A 38 -24.61 -9.89 11.83
N HIS A 39 -23.84 -10.52 10.95
CA HIS A 39 -22.39 -10.61 11.14
C HIS A 39 -21.73 -9.23 11.02
N HIS A 40 -20.90 -8.87 11.99
CA HIS A 40 -20.16 -7.62 12.03
C HIS A 40 -18.71 -7.84 11.58
N LEU A 41 -18.28 -7.09 10.56
CA LEU A 41 -16.88 -7.05 10.11
C LEU A 41 -16.13 -5.97 10.87
N SER A 42 -15.98 -6.14 12.19
CA SER A 42 -15.19 -5.21 13.01
C SER A 42 -13.69 -5.30 12.67
N THR A 43 -12.92 -4.28 13.05
CA THR A 43 -11.46 -4.32 12.89
C THR A 43 -10.84 -5.46 13.69
N ALA A 44 -11.37 -5.75 14.88
CA ALA A 44 -10.93 -6.86 15.73
C ALA A 44 -11.19 -8.21 15.06
N TYR A 45 -12.40 -8.42 14.52
CA TYR A 45 -12.72 -9.64 13.78
C TYR A 45 -11.82 -9.84 12.56
N LEU A 46 -11.57 -8.76 11.76
CA LEU A 46 -10.71 -8.86 10.60
C LEU A 46 -9.25 -9.15 10.97
N ALA A 47 -8.78 -8.62 12.10
CA ALA A 47 -7.46 -8.93 12.61
C ALA A 47 -7.35 -10.39 13.03
N HIS A 48 -8.35 -10.91 13.76
CA HIS A 48 -8.43 -12.32 14.15
C HIS A 48 -8.43 -13.24 12.92
N LEU A 49 -9.30 -12.98 11.94
CA LEU A 49 -9.37 -13.78 10.71
C LEU A 49 -8.02 -13.80 9.95
N LYS A 50 -7.35 -12.68 9.87
CA LYS A 50 -6.02 -12.60 9.25
C LYS A 50 -4.99 -13.43 10.01
N GLN A 51 -5.00 -13.35 11.36
CA GLN A 51 -4.11 -14.14 12.20
C GLN A 51 -4.32 -15.63 11.98
N ASP A 52 -5.58 -16.09 12.01
CA ASP A 52 -5.93 -17.51 11.78
C ASP A 52 -5.41 -18.00 10.42
N VAL A 53 -5.59 -17.19 9.36
CA VAL A 53 -5.08 -17.54 8.02
C VAL A 53 -3.56 -17.63 8.03
N MET A 54 -2.86 -16.70 8.68
CA MET A 54 -1.40 -16.71 8.79
C MET A 54 -0.91 -17.95 9.56
N ASP A 55 -1.58 -18.30 10.67
CA ASP A 55 -1.22 -19.46 11.49
C ASP A 55 -1.44 -20.78 10.71
N MET A 56 -2.53 -20.87 9.97
CA MET A 56 -2.77 -22.02 9.07
C MET A 56 -1.71 -22.15 7.98
N CYS A 57 -1.37 -21.03 7.32
CA CYS A 57 -0.32 -21.02 6.31
C CYS A 57 1.05 -21.42 6.87
N GLN A 58 1.38 -20.92 8.05
CA GLN A 58 2.62 -21.27 8.74
C GLN A 58 2.68 -22.76 9.09
N LYS A 59 1.57 -23.31 9.61
CA LYS A 59 1.45 -24.74 9.95
C LYS A 59 1.67 -25.63 8.73
N GLU A 60 1.20 -25.22 7.56
CA GLU A 60 1.35 -25.94 6.30
C GLU A 60 2.67 -25.62 5.57
N GLY A 61 3.57 -24.84 6.17
CA GLY A 61 4.87 -24.46 5.58
C GLY A 61 4.75 -23.56 4.34
N LEU A 62 3.63 -22.86 4.16
CA LEU A 62 3.41 -21.96 3.04
C LEU A 62 4.09 -20.60 3.30
N HIS A 63 4.71 -20.05 2.25
CA HIS A 63 5.19 -18.67 2.30
C HIS A 63 4.01 -17.70 2.39
N GLN A 64 4.09 -16.77 3.32
CA GLN A 64 3.05 -15.75 3.51
C GLN A 64 3.63 -14.37 3.77
N VAL A 65 2.81 -13.37 3.54
CA VAL A 65 3.09 -11.96 3.86
C VAL A 65 2.40 -11.63 5.19
N ASP A 66 3.02 -10.81 6.03
CA ASP A 66 2.38 -10.27 7.22
C ASP A 66 1.17 -9.40 6.81
N LEU A 67 -0.03 -9.86 7.22
CA LEU A 67 -1.30 -9.21 6.92
C LEU A 67 -1.77 -8.23 8.01
N LEU A 68 -1.06 -8.20 9.14
CA LEU A 68 -1.43 -7.41 10.32
C LEU A 68 -0.61 -6.13 10.43
N SER A 69 0.67 -6.20 10.15
CA SER A 69 1.54 -5.03 10.21
C SER A 69 1.25 -4.04 9.08
N PRO A 70 1.26 -2.75 9.38
CA PRO A 70 1.15 -1.73 8.34
C PRO A 70 2.32 -1.81 7.35
N ALA A 71 2.06 -1.66 6.07
CA ALA A 71 3.08 -1.72 5.04
C ALA A 71 4.08 -0.56 5.15
N GLU A 72 5.38 -0.87 5.20
CA GLU A 72 6.47 0.14 5.17
C GLU A 72 6.39 1.00 3.91
N ARG A 73 6.14 0.37 2.75
CA ARG A 73 5.87 1.02 1.46
C ARG A 73 4.44 0.68 1.03
N LYS A 74 3.54 1.64 1.15
CA LYS A 74 2.12 1.43 0.85
C LYS A 74 1.83 1.66 -0.62
N ILE A 75 1.55 0.58 -1.35
CA ILE A 75 1.09 0.62 -2.74
C ILE A 75 -0.39 0.25 -2.76
N THR A 76 -1.25 1.17 -3.18
CA THR A 76 -2.68 0.89 -3.32
C THR A 76 -2.96 0.21 -4.67
N GLU A 77 -4.05 -0.54 -4.76
CA GLU A 77 -4.49 -1.16 -6.02
C GLU A 77 -4.61 -0.13 -7.16
N LYS A 78 -5.18 1.04 -6.86
CA LYS A 78 -5.26 2.15 -7.82
C LYS A 78 -3.88 2.58 -8.34
N GLU A 79 -2.89 2.65 -7.47
CA GLU A 79 -1.52 3.00 -7.82
C GLU A 79 -0.86 1.90 -8.66
N TYR A 80 -1.04 0.63 -8.28
CA TYR A 80 -0.56 -0.52 -9.04
C TYR A 80 -1.07 -0.52 -10.47
N TRP A 81 -2.37 -0.35 -10.67
CA TRP A 81 -2.95 -0.30 -12.02
C TRP A 81 -2.56 0.97 -12.80
N ALA A 82 -2.35 2.09 -12.11
CA ALA A 82 -1.83 3.30 -12.76
C ALA A 82 -0.40 3.08 -13.26
N GLN A 83 0.45 2.42 -12.47
CA GLN A 83 1.81 2.05 -12.84
C GLN A 83 1.82 1.15 -14.08
N ARG A 84 1.01 0.08 -14.09
CA ARG A 84 0.94 -0.85 -15.23
C ARG A 84 0.47 -0.17 -16.51
N ARG A 85 -0.64 0.55 -16.45
CA ARG A 85 -1.15 1.29 -17.63
C ARG A 85 -0.17 2.37 -18.11
N GLY A 86 0.52 3.01 -17.19
CA GLY A 86 1.56 3.98 -17.53
C GLY A 86 2.74 3.34 -18.24
N GLN A 87 3.21 2.19 -17.74
CA GLN A 87 4.31 1.44 -18.36
C GLN A 87 3.93 0.96 -19.77
N GLU A 88 2.76 0.36 -19.94
CA GLU A 88 2.28 -0.08 -21.27
C GLU A 88 2.24 1.05 -22.31
N LYS A 89 1.85 2.26 -21.87
CA LYS A 89 1.86 3.44 -22.77
C LYS A 89 3.27 3.88 -23.11
N LEU A 90 4.15 3.88 -22.12
CA LEU A 90 5.55 4.25 -22.30
C LEU A 90 6.26 3.24 -23.22
N ASP A 91 6.02 1.94 -23.04
CA ASP A 91 6.60 0.89 -23.88
C ASP A 91 6.18 1.03 -25.34
N LYS A 92 4.90 1.30 -25.60
CA LYS A 92 4.38 1.57 -26.96
C LYS A 92 5.01 2.81 -27.57
N LEU A 93 5.23 3.87 -26.79
CA LEU A 93 5.90 5.08 -27.25
C LEU A 93 7.37 4.80 -27.58
N ASN A 94 8.07 4.11 -26.67
CA ASN A 94 9.47 3.75 -26.83
C ASN A 94 9.69 2.84 -28.04
N GLN A 95 8.80 1.91 -28.29
CA GLN A 95 8.85 1.07 -29.48
C GLN A 95 8.78 1.90 -30.77
N LYS A 96 7.86 2.86 -30.86
CA LYS A 96 7.78 3.77 -32.01
C LYS A 96 9.04 4.61 -32.16
N MET A 97 9.59 5.13 -31.06
CA MET A 97 10.85 5.88 -31.10
C MET A 97 12.01 5.04 -31.64
N LEU A 98 12.09 3.75 -31.25
CA LEU A 98 13.10 2.82 -31.76
C LEU A 98 12.91 2.52 -33.27
N GLU A 99 11.66 2.37 -33.73
CA GLU A 99 11.34 2.22 -35.16
C GLU A 99 11.77 3.44 -35.97
N ASP A 100 11.68 4.65 -35.37
CA ASP A 100 12.16 5.90 -35.95
C ASP A 100 13.65 6.15 -35.77
N GLY A 101 14.41 5.19 -35.20
CA GLY A 101 15.86 5.30 -34.94
C GLY A 101 16.22 6.19 -33.76
N ILE A 102 15.27 6.53 -32.90
CA ILE A 102 15.49 7.37 -31.70
C ILE A 102 15.62 6.47 -30.47
N ILE A 103 16.69 6.65 -29.70
CA ILE A 103 16.90 5.92 -28.44
C ILE A 103 16.07 6.55 -27.33
N PRO A 104 15.11 5.81 -26.71
CA PRO A 104 14.31 6.34 -25.62
C PRO A 104 15.17 6.67 -24.39
N LYS A 105 14.94 7.84 -23.79
CA LYS A 105 15.60 8.24 -22.53
C LYS A 105 14.94 7.66 -21.29
N GLU A 106 13.61 7.50 -21.33
CA GLU A 106 12.84 6.96 -20.23
C GLU A 106 12.28 5.58 -20.61
N THR A 107 12.66 4.58 -19.85
CA THR A 107 12.21 3.18 -20.08
C THR A 107 11.29 2.68 -18.96
N ARG A 108 11.21 3.43 -17.84
CA ARG A 108 10.41 3.05 -16.67
C ARG A 108 9.43 4.15 -16.31
N TYR A 109 8.15 3.85 -16.37
CA TYR A 109 7.11 4.74 -15.88
C TYR A 109 7.12 4.80 -14.34
N GLN A 110 7.01 5.99 -13.79
CA GLN A 110 6.99 6.22 -12.35
C GLN A 110 5.73 6.99 -11.95
N THR A 111 4.97 6.46 -10.98
CA THR A 111 3.85 7.21 -10.41
C THR A 111 4.35 8.33 -9.51
N GLU A 112 3.54 9.38 -9.30
CA GLU A 112 3.88 10.50 -8.40
C GLU A 112 4.24 10.02 -6.98
N LYS A 113 3.53 9.03 -6.46
CA LYS A 113 3.83 8.47 -5.14
C LYS A 113 5.14 7.66 -5.14
N GLN A 114 5.43 6.93 -6.21
CA GLN A 114 6.69 6.22 -6.34
C GLN A 114 7.86 7.21 -6.44
N PHE A 115 7.70 8.28 -7.22
CA PHE A 115 8.67 9.36 -7.28
C PHE A 115 8.95 9.96 -5.89
N LEU A 116 7.88 10.25 -5.12
CA LEU A 116 8.05 10.77 -3.75
C LEU A 116 8.80 9.78 -2.85
N ARG A 117 8.46 8.48 -2.88
CA ARG A 117 9.17 7.46 -2.07
C ARG A 117 10.65 7.41 -2.40
N ASP A 118 10.98 7.35 -3.69
CA ASP A 118 12.37 7.23 -4.14
C ASP A 118 13.17 8.49 -3.80
N ALA A 119 12.58 9.69 -3.97
CA ALA A 119 13.20 10.94 -3.59
C ALA A 119 13.40 11.08 -2.07
N ILE A 120 12.42 10.63 -1.26
CA ILE A 120 12.52 10.62 0.20
C ILE A 120 13.60 9.64 0.67
N ASP A 121 13.64 8.44 0.12
CA ASP A 121 14.64 7.42 0.46
C ASP A 121 16.06 7.92 0.10
N ASP A 122 16.24 8.55 -1.05
CA ASP A 122 17.53 9.15 -1.44
C ASP A 122 17.93 10.32 -0.52
N ALA A 123 17.00 11.25 -0.26
CA ALA A 123 17.26 12.37 0.63
C ALA A 123 17.58 11.91 2.06
N ALA A 124 16.86 10.91 2.59
CA ALA A 124 17.08 10.36 3.92
C ALA A 124 18.44 9.65 4.04
N SER A 125 18.93 9.05 2.96
CA SER A 125 20.26 8.38 2.95
C SER A 125 21.43 9.35 3.06
N THR A 126 21.24 10.59 2.68
CA THR A 126 22.31 11.61 2.59
C THR A 126 22.18 12.73 3.61
N ALA A 127 20.97 13.01 4.09
CA ALA A 127 20.69 14.10 5.02
C ALA A 127 21.31 13.84 6.41
N LYS A 128 21.86 14.89 7.00
CA LYS A 128 22.44 14.87 8.36
C LYS A 128 21.52 15.49 9.40
N SER A 129 20.49 16.22 9.00
CA SER A 129 19.50 16.84 9.85
C SER A 129 18.15 16.96 9.13
N PRO A 130 17.03 17.19 9.88
CA PRO A 130 15.73 17.44 9.26
C PRO A 130 15.70 18.66 8.32
N GLU A 131 16.46 19.71 8.63
CA GLU A 131 16.60 20.90 7.80
C GLU A 131 17.36 20.60 6.52
N ASP A 132 18.41 19.77 6.61
CA ASP A 132 19.18 19.31 5.46
C ASP A 132 18.33 18.43 4.56
N PHE A 133 17.57 17.50 5.15
CA PHE A 133 16.60 16.67 4.43
C PHE A 133 15.58 17.52 3.63
N ALA A 134 15.00 18.55 4.26
CA ALA A 134 14.07 19.43 3.57
C ALA A 134 14.73 20.19 2.41
N LYS A 135 15.97 20.65 2.59
CA LYS A 135 16.75 21.33 1.55
C LYS A 135 17.10 20.42 0.37
N ILE A 136 17.44 19.15 0.63
CA ILE A 136 17.73 18.16 -0.41
C ILE A 136 16.48 17.90 -1.24
N LEU A 137 15.33 17.67 -0.58
CA LEU A 137 14.04 17.45 -1.23
C LEU A 137 13.65 18.63 -2.13
N ASP A 138 13.81 19.86 -1.66
CA ASP A 138 13.48 21.06 -2.42
C ASP A 138 14.46 21.29 -3.59
N LYS A 139 15.76 21.30 -3.33
CA LYS A 139 16.77 21.63 -4.35
C LYS A 139 16.91 20.56 -5.44
N LYS A 140 16.89 19.29 -5.08
CA LYS A 140 17.14 18.17 -6.00
C LYS A 140 15.87 17.68 -6.70
N TYR A 141 14.75 17.66 -5.98
CA TYR A 141 13.51 17.05 -6.44
C TYR A 141 12.33 18.02 -6.57
N HIS A 142 12.48 19.27 -6.16
CA HIS A 142 11.44 20.29 -6.12
C HIS A 142 10.21 19.84 -5.30
N ILE A 143 10.45 19.04 -4.25
CA ILE A 143 9.44 18.55 -3.33
C ILE A 143 9.40 19.46 -2.12
N ILE A 144 8.22 20.02 -1.80
CA ILE A 144 8.04 20.81 -0.58
C ILE A 144 7.68 19.88 0.55
N PHE A 145 8.51 19.85 1.58
CA PHE A 145 8.31 19.10 2.80
C PHE A 145 7.66 19.96 3.88
N LYS A 146 6.68 19.40 4.58
CA LYS A 146 5.97 20.08 5.68
C LYS A 146 5.73 19.13 6.83
N ILE A 147 5.98 19.63 8.06
CA ILE A 147 5.59 18.97 9.31
C ILE A 147 4.40 19.72 9.88
N SER A 148 3.30 19.04 10.17
CA SER A 148 2.11 19.61 10.79
C SER A 148 1.48 18.61 11.75
N ARG A 149 1.27 19.00 13.00
CA ARG A 149 0.72 18.13 14.05
C ARG A 149 1.45 16.78 14.16
N ASN A 150 2.77 16.83 14.14
CA ASN A 150 3.66 15.66 14.14
C ASN A 150 3.44 14.67 12.99
N ARG A 151 3.02 15.16 11.81
CA ARG A 151 2.81 14.38 10.59
C ARG A 151 3.60 14.96 9.45
N TYR A 152 4.29 14.11 8.73
CA TYR A 152 5.03 14.48 7.54
C TYR A 152 4.12 14.54 6.32
N SER A 153 4.33 15.54 5.48
CA SER A 153 3.56 15.75 4.26
C SER A 153 4.48 16.29 3.17
N TYR A 154 4.29 15.78 1.97
CA TYR A 154 5.13 16.04 0.81
C TYR A 154 4.29 16.56 -0.35
N LEU A 155 4.73 17.64 -0.98
CA LEU A 155 4.09 18.18 -2.17
C LEU A 155 4.94 17.85 -3.39
N HIS A 156 4.41 16.98 -4.24
CA HIS A 156 5.02 16.65 -5.52
C HIS A 156 4.97 17.86 -6.47
N PRO A 157 6.02 18.12 -7.32
CA PRO A 157 6.06 19.29 -8.21
C PRO A 157 4.84 19.43 -9.14
N GLY A 158 4.28 18.31 -9.59
CA GLY A 158 3.09 18.27 -10.46
C GLY A 158 1.74 18.34 -9.73
N ARG A 159 1.70 18.62 -8.41
CA ARG A 159 0.47 18.60 -7.61
C ARG A 159 0.20 19.91 -6.89
N LYS A 160 -1.10 20.15 -6.64
CA LYS A 160 -1.56 21.27 -5.78
C LYS A 160 -1.87 20.84 -4.34
N LYS A 161 -1.88 19.52 -4.04
CA LYS A 161 -2.24 18.99 -2.71
C LYS A 161 -1.13 18.11 -2.17
N TYR A 162 -0.84 18.28 -0.88
CA TYR A 162 0.12 17.45 -0.16
C TYR A 162 -0.32 15.99 -0.08
N ILE A 163 0.65 15.08 -0.09
CA ILE A 163 0.49 13.67 0.23
C ILE A 163 1.13 13.46 1.61
N THR A 164 0.37 12.89 2.54
CA THR A 164 0.91 12.57 3.89
C THR A 164 1.82 11.35 3.81
N GLY A 165 2.84 11.28 4.68
CA GLY A 165 3.73 10.14 4.81
C GLY A 165 2.97 8.82 4.95
N ARG A 166 1.94 8.78 5.79
CA ARG A 166 1.06 7.62 5.97
C ARG A 166 0.44 7.06 4.68
N ASN A 167 0.24 7.90 3.67
CA ASN A 167 -0.25 7.48 2.36
C ASN A 167 0.84 6.88 1.46
N LEU A 168 2.10 7.06 1.82
CA LEU A 168 3.26 6.48 1.17
C LEU A 168 3.71 5.17 1.84
N GLY A 169 3.50 5.05 3.15
CA GLY A 169 3.85 3.92 4.00
C GLY A 169 4.41 4.38 5.35
N THR A 170 4.55 3.46 6.31
CA THR A 170 5.03 3.78 7.66
C THR A 170 6.47 4.30 7.69
N ARG A 171 7.28 3.91 6.73
CA ARG A 171 8.66 4.39 6.58
C ARG A 171 8.77 5.91 6.31
N TYR A 172 7.68 6.54 5.88
CA TYR A 172 7.63 7.95 5.46
C TYR A 172 6.88 8.86 6.44
N GLU A 173 6.55 8.35 7.64
CA GLU A 173 5.88 9.08 8.72
C GLU A 173 6.86 9.82 9.64
#